data_0730aa4ba0bf6396dbfd89200f73efad
#
_entry.id   0730aa4ba0bf6396dbfd89200f73efad
#
_cell.length_a   1.000
_cell.length_b   1.000
_cell.length_c   1.000
_cell.angle_alpha   90.00
_cell.angle_beta   90.00
_cell.angle_gamma   90.00
#
_symmetry.space_group_name_H-M   'P 1'
#
loop_
_entity.id
_entity.type
_entity.pdbx_description
1 polymer ?
#
loop_
_entity_poly.entity_id
_entity_poly.type
_entity_poly.pdbx_seq_one_letter_code
_entity_poly.pdbx_strand_id
1 'polypeptide(L)'
;MQKYSVNEQSLAFDRVLPWEGQVEPLAWDGDTCYLQLAAGEAQRVECRIAEQTFAFTKENDGIWRMIYPFRDGIQYVQLLVDGMEVISPLLPITYGYSRPYNFVALEKEDEDFYRIQDVPHGSVRRECYFSSVTGEWESCMVYTPAEYDMCPEKTYPVLYLQHGHGENEIGWTASGKAHFIMDNLIAEKKAVPFVIVMSNGMVQTVREDGQRIVDFRLFERQLLTDIMPFIEKKFRVGTTKPMRAMAGLSMGSLQTSMIGFSHPELFSSLGVFSGFVSDMITGSPLDLAHDEPGDNAHLAILEDRENFAQTFRVFFRSMGDQDPFWENFAGDDKMLEEKGITCIRKVYEGTHDWNVWRKSFYDFAQLIFK
;
A
#
# COMPACT_ATOMS: atom_id res chain seq x y z
N MET A 1 22.55 16.53 -6.59
CA MET A 1 22.06 15.26 -6.02
C MET A 1 20.71 14.97 -6.65
N GLN A 2 20.40 13.74 -6.99
CA GLN A 2 19.08 13.40 -7.58
C GLN A 2 18.01 13.48 -6.49
N LYS A 3 17.02 14.35 -6.67
CA LYS A 3 15.99 14.63 -5.65
C LYS A 3 14.64 13.95 -5.95
N TYR A 4 14.58 13.02 -6.90
CA TYR A 4 13.36 12.28 -7.21
C TYR A 4 13.64 10.79 -7.42
N SER A 5 12.63 9.96 -7.17
CA SER A 5 12.82 8.52 -7.17
C SER A 5 13.04 7.96 -8.57
N VAL A 6 13.69 6.81 -8.60
CA VAL A 6 13.81 5.98 -9.79
C VAL A 6 12.42 5.50 -10.23
N ASN A 7 12.15 5.53 -11.52
CA ASN A 7 10.94 4.93 -12.08
C ASN A 7 11.10 3.41 -12.13
N GLU A 8 10.59 2.73 -11.12
CA GLU A 8 10.66 1.26 -11.01
C GLU A 8 9.85 0.50 -12.05
N GLN A 9 9.00 1.19 -12.78
CA GLN A 9 8.31 0.58 -13.92
C GLN A 9 9.19 0.52 -15.17
N SER A 10 10.30 1.24 -15.17
CA SER A 10 11.35 1.02 -16.16
C SER A 10 12.15 -0.24 -15.80
N LEU A 11 12.50 -1.04 -16.79
CA LEU A 11 13.24 -2.29 -16.62
C LEU A 11 14.65 -2.09 -16.05
N ALA A 12 15.18 -0.87 -16.08
CA ALA A 12 16.55 -0.55 -15.72
C ALA A 12 16.66 0.14 -14.34
N PHE A 13 15.55 0.39 -13.64
CA PHE A 13 15.53 1.24 -12.44
C PHE A 13 16.11 2.64 -12.65
N ASP A 14 16.31 3.01 -13.91
CA ASP A 14 16.82 4.33 -14.29
C ASP A 14 15.67 5.29 -14.51
N ARG A 15 16.00 6.58 -14.45
CA ARG A 15 15.07 7.61 -14.88
C ARG A 15 14.79 7.44 -16.37
N VAL A 16 13.53 7.66 -16.73
CA VAL A 16 13.18 7.87 -18.11
C VAL A 16 13.75 9.24 -18.51
N LEU A 17 14.70 9.25 -19.43
CA LEU A 17 15.29 10.49 -19.94
C LEU A 17 14.32 11.18 -20.90
N PRO A 18 14.24 12.51 -20.86
CA PRO A 18 13.47 13.26 -21.86
C PRO A 18 13.96 12.96 -23.27
N TRP A 19 13.02 12.69 -24.17
CA TRP A 19 13.30 12.64 -25.61
C TRP A 19 13.14 14.01 -26.24
N GLU A 20 13.43 14.15 -27.52
CA GLU A 20 13.33 15.41 -28.25
C GLU A 20 11.95 16.07 -28.05
N GLY A 21 11.94 17.32 -27.67
CA GLY A 21 10.74 18.10 -27.38
C GLY A 21 10.15 17.91 -25.97
N GLN A 22 10.79 17.11 -25.13
CA GLN A 22 10.41 16.92 -23.73
C GLN A 22 11.43 17.55 -22.78
N VAL A 23 11.02 17.69 -21.51
CA VAL A 23 11.86 18.27 -20.45
C VAL A 23 11.82 17.38 -19.21
N GLU A 24 12.85 17.49 -18.38
CA GLU A 24 12.83 16.88 -17.06
C GLU A 24 11.58 17.35 -16.29
N PRO A 25 10.79 16.44 -15.70
CA PRO A 25 9.55 16.84 -15.04
C PRO A 25 9.76 17.68 -13.78
N LEU A 26 10.92 17.53 -13.12
CA LEU A 26 11.31 18.32 -11.96
C LEU A 26 12.58 19.09 -12.26
N ALA A 27 12.57 20.39 -12.01
CA ALA A 27 13.72 21.28 -12.09
C ALA A 27 13.89 22.05 -10.77
N TRP A 28 15.10 22.53 -10.53
CA TRP A 28 15.45 23.22 -9.30
C TRP A 28 16.22 24.49 -9.60
N ASP A 29 15.81 25.58 -8.96
CA ASP A 29 16.59 26.83 -8.89
C ASP A 29 16.78 27.15 -7.40
N GLY A 30 18.01 26.94 -6.92
CA GLY A 30 18.28 26.92 -5.48
C GLY A 30 17.39 25.90 -4.75
N ASP A 31 16.59 26.37 -3.81
CA ASP A 31 15.64 25.53 -3.05
C ASP A 31 14.24 25.48 -3.66
N THR A 32 14.02 26.18 -4.79
CA THR A 32 12.72 26.23 -5.46
C THR A 32 12.57 25.04 -6.41
N CYS A 33 11.54 24.22 -6.18
CA CYS A 33 11.18 23.11 -7.06
C CYS A 33 10.12 23.54 -8.07
N TYR A 34 10.40 23.25 -9.33
CA TYR A 34 9.46 23.43 -10.43
C TYR A 34 9.00 22.08 -10.94
N LEU A 35 7.67 21.86 -10.98
CA LEU A 35 7.09 20.83 -11.82
C LEU A 35 6.90 21.41 -13.21
N GLN A 36 7.42 20.73 -14.24
CA GLN A 36 7.39 21.25 -15.61
C GLN A 36 6.91 20.21 -16.62
N LEU A 37 6.29 20.71 -17.69
CA LEU A 37 5.70 19.90 -18.74
C LEU A 37 5.84 20.57 -20.10
N ALA A 38 6.31 19.84 -21.11
CA ALA A 38 6.29 20.27 -22.49
C ALA A 38 4.90 19.96 -23.08
N ALA A 39 4.09 21.01 -23.28
CA ALA A 39 2.76 20.93 -23.87
C ALA A 39 2.53 22.16 -24.76
N GLY A 40 3.30 22.24 -25.86
CA GLY A 40 3.43 23.45 -26.69
C GLY A 40 2.12 24.03 -27.21
N GLU A 41 1.17 23.20 -27.63
CA GLU A 41 -0.12 23.60 -28.21
C GLU A 41 -1.23 23.80 -27.16
N ALA A 42 -0.97 23.42 -25.89
CA ALA A 42 -1.97 23.55 -24.83
C ALA A 42 -2.33 25.01 -24.55
N GLN A 43 -3.59 25.24 -24.22
CA GLN A 43 -4.11 26.54 -23.79
C GLN A 43 -4.10 26.67 -22.27
N ARG A 44 -4.17 25.54 -21.54
CA ARG A 44 -4.18 25.49 -20.09
C ARG A 44 -3.52 24.20 -19.60
N VAL A 45 -2.61 24.34 -18.64
CA VAL A 45 -2.02 23.19 -17.93
C VAL A 45 -2.19 23.40 -16.45
N GLU A 46 -2.65 22.38 -15.77
CA GLU A 46 -2.92 22.39 -14.34
C GLU A 46 -2.42 21.09 -13.69
N CYS A 47 -2.21 21.13 -12.39
CA CYS A 47 -1.95 19.95 -11.57
C CYS A 47 -2.86 19.96 -10.34
N ARG A 48 -3.46 18.82 -10.02
CA ARG A 48 -4.13 18.62 -8.74
C ARG A 48 -3.20 17.86 -7.81
N ILE A 49 -3.05 18.40 -6.59
CA ILE A 49 -2.27 17.81 -5.51
C ILE A 49 -3.10 17.96 -4.23
N ALA A 50 -3.39 16.86 -3.53
CA ALA A 50 -4.19 16.86 -2.31
C ALA A 50 -5.50 17.68 -2.45
N GLU A 51 -6.28 17.41 -3.50
CA GLU A 51 -7.57 18.05 -3.82
C GLU A 51 -7.51 19.53 -4.22
N GLN A 52 -6.34 20.14 -4.21
CA GLN A 52 -6.14 21.51 -4.68
C GLN A 52 -5.63 21.53 -6.13
N THR A 53 -6.09 22.50 -6.91
CA THR A 53 -5.67 22.68 -8.30
C THR A 53 -4.73 23.87 -8.41
N PHE A 54 -3.57 23.65 -9.04
CA PHE A 54 -2.52 24.62 -9.28
C PHE A 54 -2.34 24.81 -10.77
N ALA A 55 -2.29 26.06 -11.22
CA ALA A 55 -2.07 26.39 -12.63
C ALA A 55 -0.58 26.48 -12.95
N PHE A 56 -0.20 26.00 -14.13
CA PHE A 56 1.13 26.25 -14.71
C PHE A 56 1.15 27.58 -15.46
N THR A 57 2.30 28.17 -15.53
CA THR A 57 2.60 29.33 -16.40
C THR A 57 3.40 28.86 -17.60
N LYS A 58 2.96 29.22 -18.81
CA LYS A 58 3.72 28.99 -20.03
C LYS A 58 4.81 30.04 -20.16
N GLU A 59 6.04 29.61 -20.23
CA GLU A 59 7.18 30.49 -20.35
C GLU A 59 7.60 30.72 -21.82
N ASN A 60 8.55 31.64 -22.04
CA ASN A 60 8.99 32.04 -23.38
C ASN A 60 9.62 30.91 -24.20
N ASP A 61 10.15 29.88 -23.53
CA ASP A 61 10.69 28.67 -24.14
C ASP A 61 9.61 27.64 -24.54
N GLY A 62 8.34 27.96 -24.28
CA GLY A 62 7.20 27.09 -24.58
C GLY A 62 6.94 26.02 -23.53
N ILE A 63 7.72 25.98 -22.46
CA ILE A 63 7.56 25.01 -21.37
C ILE A 63 6.60 25.57 -20.32
N TRP A 64 5.73 24.72 -19.83
CA TRP A 64 4.82 24.99 -18.74
C TRP A 64 5.46 24.67 -17.41
N ARG A 65 5.49 25.64 -16.48
CA ARG A 65 6.11 25.50 -15.15
C ARG A 65 5.16 25.89 -14.04
N MET A 66 5.26 25.15 -12.95
CA MET A 66 4.53 25.41 -11.72
C MET A 66 5.48 25.26 -10.54
N ILE A 67 5.50 26.25 -9.67
CA ILE A 67 6.24 26.15 -8.38
C ILE A 67 5.33 25.44 -7.38
N TYR A 68 5.87 24.41 -6.73
CA TYR A 68 5.19 23.72 -5.65
C TYR A 68 6.21 23.29 -4.60
N PRO A 69 5.96 23.54 -3.30
CA PRO A 69 6.86 23.16 -2.23
C PRO A 69 6.70 21.65 -1.92
N PHE A 70 7.15 20.80 -2.86
CA PHE A 70 7.16 19.37 -2.63
C PHE A 70 7.97 19.04 -1.38
N ARG A 71 7.32 18.34 -0.48
CA ARG A 71 7.93 17.82 0.74
C ARG A 71 8.58 16.46 0.49
N ASP A 72 9.44 16.03 1.40
CA ASP A 72 10.00 14.68 1.37
C ASP A 72 8.90 13.61 1.35
N GLY A 73 9.21 12.50 0.70
CA GLY A 73 8.32 11.38 0.53
C GLY A 73 7.46 11.44 -0.74
N ILE A 74 6.35 10.71 -0.75
CA ILE A 74 5.46 10.57 -1.93
C ILE A 74 4.35 11.60 -1.89
N GLN A 75 4.12 12.24 -3.04
CA GLN A 75 2.97 13.11 -3.28
C GLN A 75 2.37 12.81 -4.63
N TYR A 76 1.10 12.42 -4.66
CA TYR A 76 0.39 12.19 -5.91
C TYR A 76 0.19 13.50 -6.67
N VAL A 77 0.37 13.44 -7.98
CA VAL A 77 0.16 14.57 -8.90
C VAL A 77 -0.75 14.12 -10.04
N GLN A 78 -1.83 14.87 -10.25
CA GLN A 78 -2.76 14.65 -11.37
C GLN A 78 -2.59 15.79 -12.36
N LEU A 79 -1.98 15.50 -13.49
CA LEU A 79 -1.76 16.48 -14.56
C LEU A 79 -3.02 16.63 -15.43
N LEU A 80 -3.35 17.87 -15.75
CA LEU A 80 -4.46 18.21 -16.64
C LEU A 80 -3.95 19.11 -17.77
N VAL A 81 -4.21 18.70 -19.00
CA VAL A 81 -3.91 19.49 -20.21
C VAL A 81 -5.22 19.77 -20.91
N ASP A 82 -5.59 21.04 -21.00
CA ASP A 82 -6.87 21.52 -21.56
C ASP A 82 -8.10 20.80 -20.95
N GLY A 83 -7.99 20.47 -19.66
CA GLY A 83 -9.03 19.79 -18.89
C GLY A 83 -9.02 18.27 -18.99
N MET A 84 -8.19 17.67 -19.84
CA MET A 84 -8.00 16.22 -19.88
C MET A 84 -6.93 15.78 -18.87
N GLU A 85 -7.22 14.71 -18.12
CA GLU A 85 -6.23 14.07 -17.26
C GLU A 85 -5.21 13.32 -18.13
N VAL A 86 -3.93 13.56 -17.87
CA VAL A 86 -2.82 12.94 -18.59
C VAL A 86 -1.84 12.29 -17.65
N ILE A 87 -1.21 11.21 -18.08
CA ILE A 87 -0.11 10.54 -17.40
C ILE A 87 1.19 10.89 -18.09
N SER A 88 2.11 11.51 -17.37
CA SER A 88 3.48 11.74 -17.87
C SER A 88 4.30 10.47 -17.75
N PRO A 89 4.89 9.95 -18.82
CA PRO A 89 5.81 8.80 -18.73
C PRO A 89 7.16 9.17 -18.10
N LEU A 90 7.43 10.46 -17.89
CA LEU A 90 8.66 10.95 -17.27
C LEU A 90 8.59 11.02 -15.74
N LEU A 91 7.39 10.87 -15.17
CA LEU A 91 7.18 10.74 -13.72
C LEU A 91 6.89 9.28 -13.37
N PRO A 92 7.24 8.84 -12.16
CA PRO A 92 6.83 7.53 -11.66
C PRO A 92 5.32 7.37 -11.71
N ILE A 93 4.87 6.14 -11.95
CA ILE A 93 3.47 5.79 -12.06
C ILE A 93 3.13 4.74 -11.01
N THR A 94 2.03 4.94 -10.33
CA THR A 94 1.41 3.97 -9.43
C THR A 94 -0.09 3.87 -9.72
N TYR A 95 -0.80 3.10 -8.90
CA TYR A 95 -2.25 3.00 -8.99
C TYR A 95 -2.85 3.59 -7.70
N GLY A 96 -3.74 4.54 -7.86
CA GLY A 96 -4.44 5.19 -6.77
C GLY A 96 -5.76 5.77 -7.26
N TYR A 97 -6.73 5.98 -6.38
CA TYR A 97 -8.05 6.48 -6.73
C TYR A 97 -8.71 5.72 -7.90
N SER A 98 -8.51 4.40 -7.92
CA SER A 98 -9.02 3.45 -8.93
C SER A 98 -8.51 3.68 -10.36
N ARG A 99 -7.35 4.30 -10.53
CA ARG A 99 -6.71 4.54 -11.83
C ARG A 99 -5.19 4.74 -11.71
N PRO A 100 -4.44 4.67 -12.83
CA PRO A 100 -3.03 5.05 -12.85
C PRO A 100 -2.85 6.51 -12.43
N TYR A 101 -1.79 6.77 -11.68
CA TYR A 101 -1.46 8.08 -11.13
C TYR A 101 0.03 8.36 -11.23
N ASN A 102 0.40 9.59 -11.59
CA ASN A 102 1.77 10.04 -11.39
C ASN A 102 2.01 10.42 -9.93
N PHE A 103 3.24 10.32 -9.50
CA PHE A 103 3.66 10.86 -8.21
C PHE A 103 5.05 11.51 -8.29
N VAL A 104 5.29 12.43 -7.39
CA VAL A 104 6.61 12.97 -7.07
C VAL A 104 7.07 12.29 -5.78
N ALA A 105 8.27 11.74 -5.79
CA ALA A 105 8.88 11.19 -4.59
C ALA A 105 10.21 11.88 -4.35
N LEU A 106 10.29 12.65 -3.29
CA LEU A 106 11.52 13.25 -2.81
C LEU A 106 12.07 12.40 -1.66
N GLU A 107 13.34 12.02 -1.78
CA GLU A 107 13.97 11.20 -0.77
C GLU A 107 14.31 12.03 0.46
N LYS A 108 13.89 11.58 1.63
CA LYS A 108 14.31 12.15 2.91
C LYS A 108 15.72 11.65 3.24
N GLU A 109 16.63 12.56 3.59
CA GLU A 109 18.06 12.24 3.70
C GLU A 109 18.35 11.17 4.76
N ASP A 110 17.58 11.15 5.85
CA ASP A 110 17.75 10.23 6.99
C ASP A 110 16.90 8.94 6.88
N GLU A 111 16.15 8.74 5.80
CA GLU A 111 15.26 7.59 5.62
C GLU A 111 15.69 6.74 4.42
N ASP A 112 16.65 5.86 4.62
CA ASP A 112 17.19 4.97 3.58
C ASP A 112 16.61 3.55 3.61
N PHE A 113 15.81 3.21 4.62
CA PHE A 113 15.29 1.85 4.86
C PHE A 113 14.44 1.29 3.71
N TYR A 114 13.84 2.16 2.88
CA TYR A 114 13.01 1.77 1.72
C TYR A 114 13.72 1.96 0.37
N ARG A 115 14.98 2.46 0.39
CA ARG A 115 15.76 2.65 -0.84
C ARG A 115 16.40 1.33 -1.28
N ILE A 116 16.65 1.22 -2.58
CA ILE A 116 17.47 0.14 -3.09
C ILE A 116 18.91 0.30 -2.56
N GLN A 117 19.46 -0.73 -1.94
CA GLN A 117 20.81 -0.78 -1.37
C GLN A 117 21.60 -1.90 -2.03
N ASP A 118 22.92 -1.91 -1.86
CA ASP A 118 23.80 -2.98 -2.38
C ASP A 118 23.74 -4.21 -1.46
N VAL A 119 22.60 -4.91 -1.52
CA VAL A 119 22.31 -6.12 -0.75
C VAL A 119 21.72 -7.19 -1.68
N PRO A 120 21.67 -8.48 -1.29
CA PRO A 120 20.95 -9.48 -2.07
C PRO A 120 19.47 -9.13 -2.20
N HIS A 121 18.97 -9.03 -3.46
CA HIS A 121 17.59 -8.69 -3.74
C HIS A 121 16.73 -9.90 -3.99
N GLY A 122 15.52 -9.87 -3.43
CA GLY A 122 14.46 -10.82 -3.72
C GLY A 122 13.83 -10.58 -5.09
N SER A 123 12.84 -11.39 -5.40
CA SER A 123 12.09 -11.29 -6.67
C SER A 123 10.65 -10.90 -6.42
N VAL A 124 10.11 -10.02 -7.25
CA VAL A 124 8.68 -9.71 -7.30
C VAL A 124 8.10 -10.34 -8.56
N ARG A 125 7.07 -11.18 -8.39
CA ARG A 125 6.39 -11.89 -9.48
C ARG A 125 4.94 -11.47 -9.54
N ARG A 126 4.44 -11.19 -10.73
CA ARG A 126 3.01 -11.06 -10.96
C ARG A 126 2.45 -12.44 -11.27
N GLU A 127 1.50 -12.88 -10.45
CA GLU A 127 0.85 -14.17 -10.56
C GLU A 127 -0.63 -13.99 -10.90
N CYS A 128 -1.14 -14.87 -11.77
CA CYS A 128 -2.54 -14.86 -12.16
C CYS A 128 -3.23 -16.11 -11.61
N TYR A 129 -4.44 -15.94 -11.11
CA TYR A 129 -5.31 -17.00 -10.63
C TYR A 129 -6.75 -16.73 -11.09
N PHE A 130 -7.53 -17.79 -11.19
CA PHE A 130 -8.98 -17.64 -11.44
C PHE A 130 -9.69 -17.53 -10.10
N SER A 131 -10.46 -16.45 -9.91
CA SER A 131 -11.26 -16.26 -8.70
C SER A 131 -12.64 -16.87 -8.86
N SER A 132 -12.99 -17.76 -7.95
CA SER A 132 -14.35 -18.32 -7.87
C SER A 132 -15.37 -17.31 -7.33
N VAL A 133 -14.87 -16.24 -6.68
CA VAL A 133 -15.71 -15.19 -6.10
C VAL A 133 -16.17 -14.20 -7.16
N THR A 134 -15.25 -13.76 -8.04
CA THR A 134 -15.57 -12.83 -9.12
C THR A 134 -15.96 -13.51 -10.41
N GLY A 135 -15.58 -14.77 -10.60
CA GLY A 135 -15.73 -15.51 -11.85
C GLY A 135 -14.78 -15.06 -12.95
N GLU A 136 -13.72 -14.31 -12.59
CA GLU A 136 -12.77 -13.70 -13.51
C GLU A 136 -11.32 -14.08 -13.18
N TRP A 137 -10.38 -13.79 -14.11
CA TRP A 137 -8.96 -13.88 -13.86
C TRP A 137 -8.49 -12.66 -13.08
N GLU A 138 -7.82 -12.92 -11.96
CA GLU A 138 -7.27 -11.93 -11.06
C GLU A 138 -5.74 -12.05 -10.97
N SER A 139 -5.09 -11.04 -10.41
CA SER A 139 -3.65 -11.09 -10.18
C SER A 139 -3.26 -10.68 -8.77
N CYS A 140 -2.10 -11.17 -8.34
CA CYS A 140 -1.42 -10.73 -7.15
C CYS A 140 0.07 -10.54 -7.42
N MET A 141 0.71 -9.67 -6.66
CA MET A 141 2.17 -9.57 -6.63
C MET A 141 2.71 -10.43 -5.50
N VAL A 142 3.75 -11.19 -5.77
CA VAL A 142 4.39 -12.07 -4.77
C VAL A 142 5.88 -11.73 -4.70
N TYR A 143 6.31 -11.26 -3.53
CA TYR A 143 7.73 -11.11 -3.22
C TYR A 143 8.25 -12.40 -2.61
N THR A 144 9.41 -12.86 -3.09
CA THR A 144 10.18 -13.97 -2.51
C THR A 144 11.57 -13.48 -2.15
N PRO A 145 12.11 -13.83 -0.94
CA PRO A 145 13.45 -13.37 -0.52
C PRO A 145 14.56 -13.87 -1.46
N ALA A 146 15.70 -13.17 -1.47
CA ALA A 146 16.82 -13.46 -2.36
C ALA A 146 17.30 -14.94 -2.33
N GLU A 147 17.25 -15.57 -1.17
CA GLU A 147 17.65 -16.97 -0.99
C GLU A 147 16.59 -17.99 -1.48
N TYR A 148 15.38 -17.54 -1.83
CA TYR A 148 14.25 -18.42 -2.11
C TYR A 148 14.56 -19.44 -3.22
N ASP A 149 15.10 -18.99 -4.35
CA ASP A 149 15.40 -19.88 -5.47
C ASP A 149 16.66 -20.72 -5.23
N MET A 150 17.54 -20.32 -4.32
CA MET A 150 18.76 -21.03 -3.97
C MET A 150 18.55 -22.11 -2.89
N CYS A 151 17.47 -22.05 -2.14
CA CYS A 151 17.16 -22.96 -1.03
C CYS A 151 15.85 -23.74 -1.30
N PRO A 152 15.82 -24.70 -2.24
CA PRO A 152 14.59 -25.35 -2.70
C PRO A 152 13.90 -26.17 -1.59
N GLU A 153 14.63 -26.61 -0.56
CA GLU A 153 14.08 -27.40 0.54
C GLU A 153 13.48 -26.53 1.68
N LYS A 154 13.72 -25.22 1.63
CA LYS A 154 13.24 -24.31 2.68
C LYS A 154 11.80 -23.90 2.45
N THR A 155 11.00 -23.95 3.53
CA THR A 155 9.64 -23.40 3.59
C THR A 155 9.69 -22.06 4.32
N TYR A 156 8.98 -21.07 3.83
CA TYR A 156 9.00 -19.71 4.33
C TYR A 156 7.68 -19.34 5.00
N PRO A 157 7.70 -18.50 6.03
CA PRO A 157 6.49 -17.84 6.49
C PRO A 157 5.90 -16.96 5.36
N VAL A 158 4.62 -16.63 5.47
CA VAL A 158 3.91 -15.80 4.50
C VAL A 158 3.15 -14.67 5.17
N LEU A 159 3.33 -13.46 4.65
CA LEU A 159 2.54 -12.27 4.99
C LEU A 159 1.58 -11.95 3.84
N TYR A 160 0.29 -11.90 4.13
CA TYR A 160 -0.73 -11.34 3.24
C TYR A 160 -0.87 -9.85 3.55
N LEU A 161 -0.46 -8.99 2.58
CA LEU A 161 -0.30 -7.55 2.78
C LEU A 161 -1.25 -6.78 1.87
N GLN A 162 -2.23 -6.08 2.46
CA GLN A 162 -3.31 -5.44 1.74
C GLN A 162 -3.10 -3.94 1.56
N HIS A 163 -3.48 -3.45 0.38
CA HIS A 163 -3.50 -2.03 0.02
C HIS A 163 -4.77 -1.32 0.51
N GLY A 164 -4.85 0.00 0.32
CA GLY A 164 -5.99 0.83 0.67
C GLY A 164 -7.04 0.96 -0.43
N HIS A 165 -8.12 1.69 -0.11
CA HIS A 165 -9.18 1.95 -1.06
C HIS A 165 -8.66 2.70 -2.31
N GLY A 166 -9.11 2.25 -3.48
CA GLY A 166 -8.72 2.85 -4.76
C GLY A 166 -7.34 2.45 -5.28
N GLU A 167 -6.58 1.66 -4.53
CA GLU A 167 -5.30 1.09 -4.96
C GLU A 167 -5.48 -0.32 -5.52
N ASN A 168 -4.39 -1.03 -5.78
CA ASN A 168 -4.39 -2.42 -6.25
C ASN A 168 -3.12 -3.16 -5.80
N GLU A 169 -2.92 -4.37 -6.32
CA GLU A 169 -1.83 -5.28 -5.95
C GLU A 169 -0.41 -4.70 -6.15
N ILE A 170 -0.23 -3.66 -6.99
CA ILE A 170 1.10 -3.07 -7.20
C ILE A 170 1.45 -1.97 -6.19
N GLY A 171 0.49 -1.46 -5.41
CA GLY A 171 0.69 -0.31 -4.52
C GLY A 171 1.86 -0.51 -3.55
N TRP A 172 1.94 -1.67 -2.90
CA TRP A 172 3.01 -1.99 -1.96
C TRP A 172 4.40 -2.12 -2.59
N THR A 173 4.51 -2.44 -3.87
CA THR A 173 5.80 -2.46 -4.59
C THR A 173 6.12 -1.10 -5.17
N ALA A 174 5.20 -0.48 -5.91
CA ALA A 174 5.44 0.79 -6.59
C ALA A 174 5.62 1.96 -5.63
N SER A 175 4.68 2.14 -4.71
CA SER A 175 4.70 3.24 -3.73
C SER A 175 5.29 2.81 -2.39
N GLY A 176 4.92 1.63 -1.90
CA GLY A 176 5.31 1.12 -0.58
C GLY A 176 6.76 0.66 -0.48
N LYS A 177 7.39 0.26 -1.59
CA LYS A 177 8.76 -0.26 -1.63
C LYS A 177 8.97 -1.48 -0.71
N ALA A 178 7.92 -2.25 -0.46
CA ALA A 178 7.94 -3.35 0.50
C ALA A 178 9.04 -4.39 0.21
N HIS A 179 9.33 -4.65 -1.06
CA HIS A 179 10.40 -5.56 -1.47
C HIS A 179 11.79 -5.05 -1.07
N PHE A 180 12.10 -3.76 -1.27
CA PHE A 180 13.38 -3.19 -0.84
C PHE A 180 13.49 -3.09 0.67
N ILE A 181 12.39 -2.73 1.35
CA ILE A 181 12.34 -2.75 2.82
C ILE A 181 12.70 -4.15 3.34
N MET A 182 12.15 -5.20 2.74
CA MET A 182 12.45 -6.57 3.14
C MET A 182 13.88 -6.98 2.84
N ASP A 183 14.40 -6.66 1.65
CA ASP A 183 15.79 -6.98 1.28
C ASP A 183 16.77 -6.35 2.29
N ASN A 184 16.57 -5.07 2.62
CA ASN A 184 17.38 -4.35 3.59
C ASN A 184 17.27 -4.96 4.99
N LEU A 185 16.06 -5.21 5.47
CA LEU A 185 15.82 -5.81 6.79
C LEU A 185 16.42 -7.23 6.93
N ILE A 186 16.35 -8.05 5.87
CA ILE A 186 16.95 -9.38 5.86
C ILE A 186 18.49 -9.28 5.90
N ALA A 187 19.07 -8.39 5.08
CA ALA A 187 20.52 -8.16 5.05
C ALA A 187 21.05 -7.67 6.41
N GLU A 188 20.30 -6.82 7.08
CA GLU A 188 20.61 -6.31 8.43
C GLU A 188 20.28 -7.31 9.55
N LYS A 189 19.71 -8.48 9.23
CA LYS A 189 19.24 -9.50 10.20
C LYS A 189 18.18 -8.97 11.18
N LYS A 190 17.46 -7.95 10.81
CA LYS A 190 16.35 -7.37 11.56
C LYS A 190 15.04 -8.13 11.35
N ALA A 191 14.82 -8.70 10.17
CA ALA A 191 13.68 -9.57 9.87
C ALA A 191 14.13 -10.96 9.43
N VAL A 192 13.30 -11.98 9.68
CA VAL A 192 13.46 -13.29 9.06
C VAL A 192 13.01 -13.24 7.60
N PRO A 193 13.58 -14.06 6.70
CA PRO A 193 13.09 -14.15 5.34
C PRO A 193 11.67 -14.73 5.30
N PHE A 194 10.72 -14.04 4.64
CA PHE A 194 9.36 -14.50 4.40
C PHE A 194 8.83 -14.07 3.03
N VAL A 195 7.81 -14.75 2.55
CA VAL A 195 7.09 -14.42 1.31
C VAL A 195 6.04 -13.36 1.61
N ILE A 196 5.85 -12.39 0.71
CA ILE A 196 4.77 -11.40 0.81
C ILE A 196 3.82 -11.60 -0.37
N VAL A 197 2.54 -11.68 -0.07
CA VAL A 197 1.45 -11.75 -1.07
C VAL A 197 0.66 -10.47 -0.99
N MET A 198 0.64 -9.72 -2.08
CA MET A 198 -0.08 -8.45 -2.23
C MET A 198 -1.17 -8.66 -3.27
N SER A 199 -2.42 -8.70 -2.84
CA SER A 199 -3.58 -8.99 -3.69
C SER A 199 -4.43 -7.74 -3.88
N ASN A 200 -5.28 -7.75 -4.90
CA ASN A 200 -6.27 -6.69 -5.08
C ASN A 200 -7.43 -6.89 -4.10
N GLY A 201 -7.51 -6.03 -3.08
CA GLY A 201 -8.59 -6.05 -2.09
C GLY A 201 -9.86 -5.30 -2.52
N MET A 202 -9.84 -4.63 -3.68
CA MET A 202 -11.00 -3.96 -4.30
C MET A 202 -11.79 -4.98 -5.14
N VAL A 203 -12.38 -5.97 -4.49
CA VAL A 203 -13.10 -7.06 -5.17
C VAL A 203 -14.30 -6.50 -5.94
N GLN A 204 -14.36 -6.78 -7.23
CA GLN A 204 -15.42 -6.29 -8.10
C GLN A 204 -16.42 -7.38 -8.40
N THR A 205 -17.69 -7.03 -8.36
CA THR A 205 -18.80 -7.90 -8.73
C THR A 205 -19.73 -7.18 -9.72
N VAL A 206 -20.62 -7.95 -10.34
CA VAL A 206 -21.63 -7.43 -11.24
C VAL A 206 -23.00 -7.66 -10.61
N ARG A 207 -23.76 -6.60 -10.38
CA ARG A 207 -25.14 -6.66 -9.89
C ARG A 207 -26.07 -7.26 -10.97
N GLU A 208 -27.28 -7.64 -10.57
CA GLU A 208 -28.30 -8.19 -11.46
C GLU A 208 -28.67 -7.20 -12.61
N ASP A 209 -28.57 -5.90 -12.38
CA ASP A 209 -28.77 -4.84 -13.37
C ASP A 209 -27.61 -4.66 -14.35
N GLY A 210 -26.53 -5.43 -14.20
CA GLY A 210 -25.30 -5.36 -15.00
C GLY A 210 -24.31 -4.30 -14.55
N GLN A 211 -24.58 -3.55 -13.47
CA GLN A 211 -23.64 -2.57 -12.96
C GLN A 211 -22.48 -3.27 -12.22
N ARG A 212 -21.23 -2.92 -12.58
CA ARG A 212 -20.04 -3.35 -11.85
C ARG A 212 -19.87 -2.48 -10.61
N ILE A 213 -19.70 -3.11 -9.49
CA ILE A 213 -19.47 -2.47 -8.18
C ILE A 213 -18.23 -3.04 -7.51
N VAL A 214 -17.68 -2.28 -6.57
CA VAL A 214 -16.63 -2.75 -5.65
C VAL A 214 -17.29 -3.18 -4.35
N ASP A 215 -16.98 -4.39 -3.90
CA ASP A 215 -17.34 -4.90 -2.59
C ASP A 215 -16.10 -5.47 -1.89
N PHE A 216 -15.42 -4.64 -1.12
CA PHE A 216 -14.19 -5.02 -0.44
C PHE A 216 -14.39 -6.07 0.67
N ARG A 217 -15.63 -6.29 1.14
CA ARG A 217 -15.96 -7.33 2.14
C ARG A 217 -15.88 -8.74 1.53
N LEU A 218 -16.08 -8.86 0.22
CA LEU A 218 -15.89 -10.13 -0.48
C LEU A 218 -14.44 -10.62 -0.50
N PHE A 219 -13.49 -9.76 -0.13
CA PHE A 219 -12.07 -10.12 -0.07
C PHE A 219 -11.80 -11.26 0.93
N GLU A 220 -12.51 -11.34 2.04
CA GLU A 220 -12.40 -12.47 2.97
C GLU A 220 -12.60 -13.79 2.24
N ARG A 221 -13.73 -13.93 1.53
CA ARG A 221 -14.02 -15.15 0.78
C ARG A 221 -12.97 -15.39 -0.30
N GLN A 222 -12.57 -14.37 -1.04
CA GLN A 222 -11.56 -14.51 -2.09
C GLN A 222 -10.20 -14.93 -1.51
N LEU A 223 -9.78 -14.35 -0.38
CA LEU A 223 -8.53 -14.73 0.29
C LEU A 223 -8.55 -16.21 0.69
N LEU A 224 -9.62 -16.65 1.35
CA LEU A 224 -9.69 -17.98 1.93
C LEU A 224 -9.93 -19.08 0.89
N THR A 225 -10.73 -18.81 -0.14
CA THR A 225 -11.11 -19.86 -1.12
C THR A 225 -10.21 -19.90 -2.35
N ASP A 226 -9.63 -18.78 -2.75
CA ASP A 226 -8.88 -18.68 -4.00
C ASP A 226 -7.40 -18.38 -3.77
N ILE A 227 -7.07 -17.29 -3.05
CA ILE A 227 -5.69 -16.79 -2.95
C ILE A 227 -4.82 -17.70 -2.10
N MET A 228 -5.22 -17.99 -0.85
CA MET A 228 -4.40 -18.82 0.04
C MET A 228 -4.14 -20.20 -0.55
N PRO A 229 -5.15 -20.94 -1.07
CA PRO A 229 -4.90 -22.24 -1.71
C PRO A 229 -4.00 -22.16 -2.95
N PHE A 230 -4.14 -21.10 -3.75
CA PHE A 230 -3.30 -20.88 -4.93
C PHE A 230 -1.84 -20.67 -4.51
N ILE A 231 -1.58 -19.80 -3.52
CA ILE A 231 -0.24 -19.50 -3.02
C ILE A 231 0.42 -20.72 -2.39
N GLU A 232 -0.31 -21.43 -1.54
CA GLU A 232 0.20 -22.63 -0.85
C GLU A 232 0.51 -23.78 -1.82
N LYS A 233 -0.20 -23.87 -2.91
CA LYS A 233 0.09 -24.85 -3.98
C LYS A 233 1.30 -24.47 -4.82
N LYS A 234 1.53 -23.18 -5.04
CA LYS A 234 2.53 -22.67 -5.99
C LYS A 234 3.86 -22.31 -5.35
N PHE A 235 3.83 -21.86 -4.10
CA PHE A 235 5.01 -21.39 -3.39
C PHE A 235 5.32 -22.25 -2.17
N ARG A 236 6.58 -22.30 -1.81
CA ARG A 236 7.05 -23.00 -0.59
C ARG A 236 6.77 -22.13 0.66
N VAL A 237 5.52 -22.04 1.03
CA VAL A 237 5.05 -21.29 2.20
C VAL A 237 4.46 -22.23 3.25
N GLY A 238 4.57 -21.81 4.52
CA GLY A 238 4.00 -22.57 5.64
C GLY A 238 2.48 -22.43 5.68
N THR A 239 1.79 -23.54 5.95
CA THR A 239 0.32 -23.63 6.00
C THR A 239 -0.24 -23.61 7.41
N THR A 240 0.61 -23.46 8.43
CA THR A 240 0.20 -23.42 9.84
C THR A 240 0.12 -21.99 10.34
N LYS A 241 -0.72 -21.74 11.33
CA LYS A 241 -0.92 -20.42 11.96
C LYS A 241 0.39 -19.68 12.31
N PRO A 242 1.41 -20.30 12.95
CA PRO A 242 2.66 -19.59 13.26
C PRO A 242 3.43 -19.08 12.04
N MET A 243 3.16 -19.64 10.87
CA MET A 243 3.81 -19.30 9.60
C MET A 243 3.00 -18.30 8.77
N ARG A 244 1.88 -17.81 9.26
CA ARG A 244 1.02 -16.86 8.55
C ARG A 244 0.83 -15.57 9.35
N ALA A 245 0.90 -14.44 8.65
CA ALA A 245 0.55 -13.12 9.15
C ALA A 245 -0.32 -12.39 8.13
N MET A 246 -1.08 -11.42 8.59
CA MET A 246 -1.84 -10.52 7.74
C MET A 246 -1.63 -9.08 8.19
N ALA A 247 -1.51 -8.16 7.22
CA ALA A 247 -1.44 -6.74 7.50
C ALA A 247 -2.04 -5.93 6.34
N GLY A 248 -2.37 -4.68 6.61
CA GLY A 248 -2.85 -3.80 5.56
C GLY A 248 -2.97 -2.36 6.02
N LEU A 249 -3.11 -1.47 5.05
CA LEU A 249 -3.27 -0.04 5.27
C LEU A 249 -4.71 0.41 4.95
N SER A 250 -5.24 1.40 5.70
CA SER A 250 -6.56 1.99 5.42
C SER A 250 -7.67 0.93 5.28
N MET A 251 -8.33 0.82 4.14
CA MET A 251 -9.28 -0.27 3.83
C MET A 251 -8.66 -1.66 4.09
N GLY A 252 -7.42 -1.89 3.69
CA GLY A 252 -6.73 -3.15 3.93
C GLY A 252 -6.48 -3.44 5.41
N SER A 253 -6.43 -2.41 6.26
CA SER A 253 -6.35 -2.57 7.71
C SER A 253 -7.67 -3.08 8.30
N LEU A 254 -8.80 -2.58 7.79
CA LEU A 254 -10.13 -3.07 8.16
C LEU A 254 -10.30 -4.54 7.70
N GLN A 255 -9.90 -4.86 6.46
CA GLN A 255 -9.88 -6.25 5.98
C GLN A 255 -9.02 -7.15 6.90
N THR A 256 -7.87 -6.64 7.35
CA THR A 256 -6.99 -7.38 8.28
C THR A 256 -7.66 -7.63 9.62
N SER A 257 -8.33 -6.65 10.20
CA SER A 257 -9.05 -6.80 11.47
C SER A 257 -10.23 -7.75 11.33
N MET A 258 -11.08 -7.53 10.32
CA MET A 258 -12.26 -8.38 10.08
C MET A 258 -11.85 -9.84 9.86
N ILE A 259 -10.95 -10.11 8.95
CA ILE A 259 -10.55 -11.48 8.60
C ILE A 259 -9.74 -12.12 9.73
N GLY A 260 -8.76 -11.39 10.28
CA GLY A 260 -7.90 -11.93 11.34
C GLY A 260 -8.67 -12.26 12.63
N PHE A 261 -9.65 -11.46 12.97
CA PHE A 261 -10.48 -11.67 14.17
C PHE A 261 -11.58 -12.72 13.95
N SER A 262 -12.14 -12.81 12.74
CA SER A 262 -13.12 -13.86 12.39
C SER A 262 -12.47 -15.24 12.24
N HIS A 263 -11.17 -15.28 11.87
CA HIS A 263 -10.42 -16.54 11.64
C HIS A 263 -9.16 -16.60 12.51
N PRO A 264 -9.30 -16.60 13.83
CA PRO A 264 -8.17 -16.54 14.76
C PRO A 264 -7.22 -17.75 14.67
N GLU A 265 -7.65 -18.82 14.02
CA GLU A 265 -6.85 -20.03 13.78
C GLU A 265 -5.87 -19.87 12.60
N LEU A 266 -6.04 -18.87 11.74
CA LEU A 266 -5.26 -18.74 10.50
C LEU A 266 -3.97 -17.95 10.66
N PHE A 267 -3.97 -16.87 11.44
CA PHE A 267 -2.88 -15.91 11.51
C PHE A 267 -2.33 -15.77 12.92
N SER A 268 -1.01 -15.78 13.06
CA SER A 268 -0.34 -15.55 14.34
C SER A 268 -0.07 -14.08 14.63
N SER A 269 -0.09 -13.23 13.60
CA SER A 269 0.28 -11.82 13.72
C SER A 269 -0.58 -10.97 12.80
N LEU A 270 -1.02 -9.82 13.32
CA LEU A 270 -1.85 -8.86 12.59
C LEU A 270 -1.25 -7.47 12.65
N GLY A 271 -1.24 -6.75 11.49
CA GLY A 271 -0.77 -5.38 11.36
C GLY A 271 -1.85 -4.44 10.78
N VAL A 272 -2.31 -3.47 11.57
CA VAL A 272 -3.36 -2.50 11.24
C VAL A 272 -2.70 -1.13 11.07
N PHE A 273 -2.50 -0.71 9.80
CA PHE A 273 -1.76 0.52 9.47
C PHE A 273 -2.73 1.61 9.03
N SER A 274 -2.66 2.79 9.65
CA SER A 274 -3.55 3.94 9.41
C SER A 274 -5.00 3.50 9.26
N GLY A 275 -5.50 2.74 10.23
CA GLY A 275 -6.77 2.10 10.01
C GLY A 275 -7.51 1.64 11.24
N PHE A 276 -8.40 0.70 11.02
CA PHE A 276 -9.56 0.46 11.84
C PHE A 276 -9.55 -0.96 12.40
N VAL A 277 -9.88 -1.08 13.66
CA VAL A 277 -10.21 -2.35 14.31
C VAL A 277 -11.70 -2.64 14.18
N SER A 278 -12.51 -1.61 14.37
CA SER A 278 -13.96 -1.67 14.20
C SER A 278 -14.40 -1.16 12.83
N ASP A 279 -15.46 -1.74 12.28
CA ASP A 279 -16.12 -1.21 11.07
C ASP A 279 -16.93 0.04 11.45
N MET A 280 -16.26 1.17 11.57
CA MET A 280 -16.83 2.47 11.90
C MET A 280 -17.13 3.32 10.65
N ILE A 281 -16.94 2.76 9.45
CA ILE A 281 -17.00 3.51 8.18
C ILE A 281 -18.44 3.58 7.64
N THR A 282 -19.43 3.64 8.50
CA THR A 282 -20.82 3.88 8.09
C THR A 282 -20.98 5.26 7.46
N GLY A 283 -21.51 5.30 6.23
CA GLY A 283 -21.73 6.55 5.49
C GLY A 283 -20.46 7.16 4.88
N SER A 284 -19.34 6.44 4.90
CA SER A 284 -18.12 6.84 4.21
C SER A 284 -18.25 6.60 2.69
N PRO A 285 -17.57 7.42 1.84
CA PRO A 285 -17.38 7.10 0.42
C PRO A 285 -16.74 5.74 0.18
N LEU A 286 -16.15 5.12 1.21
CA LEU A 286 -15.57 3.79 1.16
C LEU A 286 -16.64 2.68 1.17
N ASP A 287 -17.84 2.95 1.63
CA ASP A 287 -18.94 2.00 1.64
C ASP A 287 -19.78 2.09 0.37
N LEU A 288 -19.15 1.75 -0.75
CA LEU A 288 -19.76 1.83 -2.08
C LEU A 288 -20.79 0.72 -2.37
N ALA A 289 -20.82 -0.33 -1.55
CA ALA A 289 -21.63 -1.52 -1.81
C ALA A 289 -22.76 -1.75 -0.79
N HIS A 290 -22.68 -1.13 0.38
CA HIS A 290 -23.59 -1.41 1.49
C HIS A 290 -24.07 -0.10 2.14
N ASP A 291 -25.40 0.07 2.19
CA ASP A 291 -26.07 1.15 2.91
C ASP A 291 -26.19 0.85 4.43
N GLU A 292 -25.82 -0.37 4.83
CA GLU A 292 -25.93 -0.85 6.21
C GLU A 292 -24.56 -0.89 6.90
N PRO A 293 -24.50 -0.51 8.20
CA PRO A 293 -23.27 -0.66 8.98
C PRO A 293 -22.82 -2.12 9.00
N GLY A 294 -21.51 -2.36 8.97
CA GLY A 294 -20.96 -3.67 9.31
C GLY A 294 -21.42 -4.08 10.70
N ASP A 295 -21.74 -5.34 10.90
CA ASP A 295 -22.26 -5.85 12.17
C ASP A 295 -21.20 -5.91 13.29
N ASN A 296 -19.93 -5.63 12.97
CA ASN A 296 -18.78 -5.74 13.89
C ASN A 296 -18.69 -7.08 14.64
N ALA A 297 -19.28 -8.15 14.10
CA ALA A 297 -19.28 -9.47 14.73
C ALA A 297 -17.87 -10.02 14.98
N HIS A 298 -16.91 -9.63 14.14
CA HIS A 298 -15.49 -9.96 14.31
C HIS A 298 -14.90 -9.48 15.64
N LEU A 299 -15.46 -8.44 16.26
CA LEU A 299 -14.99 -7.90 17.54
C LEU A 299 -15.29 -8.80 18.74
N ALA A 300 -16.09 -9.86 18.56
CA ALA A 300 -16.42 -10.80 19.64
C ALA A 300 -15.17 -11.44 20.29
N ILE A 301 -14.08 -11.60 19.54
CA ILE A 301 -12.81 -12.13 20.07
C ILE A 301 -12.18 -11.20 21.14
N LEU A 302 -12.51 -9.91 21.13
CA LEU A 302 -12.02 -8.93 22.09
C LEU A 302 -12.66 -9.06 23.48
N GLU A 303 -13.75 -9.84 23.61
CA GLU A 303 -14.42 -10.07 24.92
C GLU A 303 -13.59 -10.99 25.82
N ASP A 304 -12.69 -11.78 25.26
CA ASP A 304 -11.80 -12.67 26.01
C ASP A 304 -10.34 -12.27 25.79
N ARG A 305 -9.84 -11.38 26.66
CA ARG A 305 -8.48 -10.82 26.56
C ARG A 305 -7.37 -11.89 26.67
N GLU A 306 -7.62 -12.95 27.47
CA GLU A 306 -6.64 -14.00 27.67
C GLU A 306 -6.53 -14.87 26.42
N ASN A 307 -7.65 -15.24 25.83
CA ASN A 307 -7.71 -15.93 24.56
C ASN A 307 -7.09 -15.06 23.45
N PHE A 308 -7.41 -13.76 23.40
CA PHE A 308 -6.82 -12.84 22.42
C PHE A 308 -5.28 -12.81 22.52
N ALA A 309 -4.73 -12.66 23.72
CA ALA A 309 -3.30 -12.61 23.95
C ALA A 309 -2.58 -13.94 23.62
N GLN A 310 -3.26 -15.08 23.78
CA GLN A 310 -2.74 -16.39 23.38
C GLN A 310 -2.88 -16.64 21.87
N THR A 311 -3.85 -16.00 21.27
CA THR A 311 -4.18 -16.14 19.84
C THR A 311 -3.22 -15.39 18.95
N PHE A 312 -2.95 -14.13 19.27
CA PHE A 312 -2.11 -13.27 18.43
C PHE A 312 -0.77 -13.00 19.13
N ARG A 313 0.30 -13.49 18.51
CA ARG A 313 1.68 -13.25 18.98
C ARG A 313 2.08 -11.79 18.80
N VAL A 314 1.63 -11.18 17.72
CA VAL A 314 1.82 -9.74 17.43
C VAL A 314 0.48 -9.16 17.00
N PHE A 315 0.00 -8.18 17.72
CA PHE A 315 -1.05 -7.28 17.29
C PHE A 315 -0.47 -5.87 17.25
N PHE A 316 -0.25 -5.37 16.03
CA PHE A 316 0.42 -4.10 15.77
C PHE A 316 -0.57 -3.11 15.18
N ARG A 317 -0.57 -1.87 15.70
CA ARG A 317 -1.39 -0.77 15.21
C ARG A 317 -0.52 0.48 15.03
N SER A 318 -0.75 1.20 13.95
CA SER A 318 -0.02 2.44 13.67
C SER A 318 -0.86 3.46 12.93
N MET A 319 -0.51 4.74 13.09
CA MET A 319 -1.15 5.85 12.41
C MET A 319 -0.21 7.06 12.32
N GLY A 320 -0.45 7.94 11.36
CA GLY A 320 0.17 9.27 11.30
C GLY A 320 -0.48 10.22 12.31
N ASP A 321 0.28 11.14 12.90
CA ASP A 321 -0.22 12.12 13.88
C ASP A 321 -1.13 13.20 13.26
N GLN A 322 -1.12 13.30 11.91
CA GLN A 322 -1.96 14.21 11.12
C GLN A 322 -2.96 13.45 10.23
N ASP A 323 -3.18 12.16 10.51
CA ASP A 323 -4.10 11.33 9.75
C ASP A 323 -5.55 11.81 9.95
N PRO A 324 -6.36 12.01 8.89
CA PRO A 324 -7.75 12.46 9.02
C PRO A 324 -8.63 11.47 9.81
N PHE A 325 -8.22 10.21 9.94
CA PHE A 325 -8.92 9.19 10.71
C PHE A 325 -8.41 9.05 12.16
N TRP A 326 -7.69 10.05 12.67
CA TRP A 326 -7.15 10.03 14.03
C TRP A 326 -8.19 9.74 15.11
N GLU A 327 -9.37 10.34 14.99
CA GLU A 327 -10.45 10.14 15.98
C GLU A 327 -10.94 8.69 16.02
N ASN A 328 -10.99 8.00 14.87
CA ASN A 328 -11.32 6.59 14.81
C ASN A 328 -10.24 5.73 15.49
N PHE A 329 -8.97 6.05 15.23
CA PHE A 329 -7.84 5.36 15.84
C PHE A 329 -7.82 5.51 17.37
N ALA A 330 -8.09 6.73 17.86
CA ALA A 330 -8.20 7.02 19.29
C ALA A 330 -9.44 6.34 19.91
N GLY A 331 -10.54 6.26 19.16
CA GLY A 331 -11.73 5.51 19.58
C GLY A 331 -11.45 4.02 19.75
N ASP A 332 -10.75 3.43 18.79
CA ASP A 332 -10.29 2.03 18.88
C ASP A 332 -9.32 1.83 20.06
N ASP A 333 -8.40 2.78 20.30
CA ASP A 333 -7.50 2.71 21.47
C ASP A 333 -8.28 2.61 22.77
N LYS A 334 -9.29 3.46 22.93
CA LYS A 334 -10.16 3.47 24.13
C LYS A 334 -10.93 2.15 24.26
N MET A 335 -11.51 1.65 23.18
CA MET A 335 -12.22 0.37 23.18
C MET A 335 -11.30 -0.79 23.60
N LEU A 336 -10.09 -0.86 23.04
CA LEU A 336 -9.10 -1.89 23.36
C LEU A 336 -8.65 -1.80 24.83
N GLU A 337 -8.42 -0.57 25.34
CA GLU A 337 -8.05 -0.34 26.73
C GLU A 337 -9.16 -0.79 27.69
N GLU A 338 -10.42 -0.43 27.42
CA GLU A 338 -11.59 -0.84 28.21
C GLU A 338 -11.75 -2.36 28.27
N LYS A 339 -11.36 -3.07 27.22
CA LYS A 339 -11.37 -4.54 27.14
C LYS A 339 -10.08 -5.18 27.66
N GLY A 340 -9.08 -4.39 28.04
CA GLY A 340 -7.77 -4.87 28.50
C GLY A 340 -6.95 -5.55 27.41
N ILE A 341 -7.21 -5.26 26.13
CA ILE A 341 -6.46 -5.78 25.00
C ILE A 341 -5.20 -4.95 24.81
N THR A 342 -4.05 -5.61 24.74
CA THR A 342 -2.76 -4.96 24.48
C THR A 342 -2.36 -5.09 23.02
N CYS A 343 -1.82 -4.01 22.46
CA CYS A 343 -1.23 -3.99 21.12
C CYS A 343 0.11 -3.24 21.12
N ILE A 344 0.93 -3.51 20.11
CA ILE A 344 2.09 -2.67 19.83
C ILE A 344 1.57 -1.47 19.04
N ARG A 345 1.52 -0.30 19.70
CA ARG A 345 0.99 0.93 19.14
C ARG A 345 2.12 1.87 18.73
N LYS A 346 2.08 2.34 17.49
CA LYS A 346 3.03 3.32 16.95
C LYS A 346 2.31 4.52 16.37
N VAL A 347 2.90 5.69 16.56
CA VAL A 347 2.48 6.94 15.91
C VAL A 347 3.69 7.52 15.20
N TYR A 348 3.50 7.92 13.96
CA TYR A 348 4.53 8.53 13.13
C TYR A 348 4.16 9.95 12.78
N GLU A 349 5.15 10.80 12.59
CA GLU A 349 4.92 12.10 11.96
C GLU A 349 4.42 11.89 10.53
N GLY A 350 3.27 12.49 10.18
CA GLY A 350 2.70 12.43 8.85
C GLY A 350 1.19 12.22 8.83
N THR A 351 0.66 12.05 7.64
CA THR A 351 -0.76 11.93 7.38
C THR A 351 -1.13 10.52 6.87
N HIS A 352 -2.25 10.38 6.18
CA HIS A 352 -2.76 9.14 5.58
C HIS A 352 -2.06 8.85 4.26
N ASP A 353 -0.76 8.52 4.30
CA ASP A 353 0.06 8.39 3.11
C ASP A 353 1.16 7.31 3.21
N TRP A 354 1.84 7.06 2.08
CA TRP A 354 2.91 6.08 1.96
C TRP A 354 4.13 6.37 2.85
N ASN A 355 4.33 7.60 3.30
CA ASN A 355 5.44 7.93 4.20
C ASN A 355 5.22 7.28 5.57
N VAL A 356 3.98 7.29 6.05
CA VAL A 356 3.55 6.61 7.29
C VAL A 356 3.49 5.08 7.08
N TRP A 357 2.94 4.63 5.96
CA TRP A 357 2.73 3.19 5.73
C TRP A 357 4.01 2.40 5.50
N ARG A 358 5.03 2.99 4.87
CA ARG A 358 6.38 2.42 4.78
C ARG A 358 7.00 2.17 6.17
N LYS A 359 6.89 3.15 7.07
CA LYS A 359 7.36 3.03 8.47
C LYS A 359 6.60 1.96 9.23
N SER A 360 5.28 1.92 9.02
CA SER A 360 4.41 0.91 9.62
C SER A 360 4.82 -0.50 9.21
N PHE A 361 5.04 -0.72 7.92
CA PHE A 361 5.51 -2.00 7.41
C PHE A 361 6.93 -2.34 7.89
N TYR A 362 7.86 -1.36 7.86
CA TYR A 362 9.22 -1.55 8.35
C TYR A 362 9.26 -2.01 9.80
N ASP A 363 8.50 -1.39 10.70
CA ASP A 363 8.45 -1.79 12.10
C ASP A 363 7.75 -3.14 12.29
N PHE A 364 6.63 -3.38 11.60
CA PHE A 364 5.87 -4.63 11.70
C PHE A 364 6.66 -5.84 11.21
N ALA A 365 7.33 -5.72 10.06
CA ALA A 365 8.12 -6.80 9.47
C ALA A 365 9.23 -7.32 10.39
N GLN A 366 9.75 -6.47 11.27
CA GLN A 366 10.76 -6.84 12.24
C GLN A 366 10.23 -7.64 13.44
N LEU A 367 8.93 -7.66 13.65
CA LEU A 367 8.30 -8.29 14.83
C LEU A 367 7.76 -9.69 14.54
N ILE A 368 7.37 -9.96 13.31
CA ILE A 368 6.68 -11.20 12.94
C ILE A 368 7.63 -12.36 12.67
N PHE A 369 7.13 -13.58 12.89
CA PHE A 369 7.80 -14.86 12.60
C PHE A 369 9.09 -15.13 13.42
N LYS A 370 9.27 -14.42 14.54
CA LYS A 370 10.39 -14.64 15.47
C LYS A 370 10.06 -15.64 16.57
#